data_322446aa00f814d32aca0dccfb14db7b
#
_entry.id   322446aa00f814d32aca0dccfb14db7b
#
_cell.length_a   1.000
_cell.length_b   1.000
_cell.length_c   1.000
_cell.angle_alpha   90.00
_cell.angle_beta   90.00
_cell.angle_gamma   90.00
#
_symmetry.space_group_name_H-M   'P 1'
#
loop_
_entity.id
_entity.type
_entity.pdbx_description
1 polymer ?
#
loop_
_entity_poly.entity_id
_entity_poly.type
_entity_poly.pdbx_seq_one_letter_code
_entity_poly.pdbx_strand_id
1 'polypeptide(L)'
;PMTDLVNVSAPEEVQYTINMTYYINRSDSAKAVTIQAAVAQAVEDYKVWQRAIGRDINPSKLVAMVMEAGAKRVTMTAPTYTAVAPTKVSALQGEATVTYGGLEDD
;
A
#
# COMPACT_ATOMS: atom_id res chain seq x y z
N PRO A 1 30.82 -14.62 -25.12
CA PRO A 1 30.39 -14.30 -24.73
C PRO A 1 30.05 -13.86 -23.93
N MET A 2 29.89 -13.68 -23.64
CA MET A 2 29.49 -13.34 -23.08
C MET A 2 28.70 -12.85 -22.77
N THR A 3 28.29 -12.67 -22.83
CA THR A 3 27.36 -12.29 -22.98
C THR A 3 26.50 -12.56 -22.04
N ASP A 4 26.30 -13.21 -21.79
CA ASP A 4 25.56 -13.71 -20.91
C ASP A 4 25.56 -13.02 -19.78
N LEU A 5 26.36 -12.60 -19.53
CA LEU A 5 26.50 -11.95 -18.47
C LEU A 5 25.59 -11.00 -18.41
N VAL A 6 25.32 -10.66 -19.23
CA VAL A 6 24.49 -9.70 -19.33
C VAL A 6 23.29 -9.96 -18.78
N ASN A 7 23.08 -10.85 -18.35
CA ASN A 7 22.03 -11.22 -17.78
C ASN A 7 21.76 -10.63 -16.60
N VAL A 8 21.57 -9.43 -16.66
CA VAL A 8 21.11 -8.73 -15.59
C VAL A 8 19.68 -8.75 -15.74
N SER A 9 19.02 -9.72 -15.44
CA SER A 9 17.59 -9.74 -15.51
C SER A 9 17.01 -9.03 -14.34
N ALA A 10 15.87 -8.43 -14.50
CA ALA A 10 15.12 -7.83 -13.44
C ALA A 10 14.74 -8.88 -12.40
N PRO A 11 14.62 -8.53 -11.13
CA PRO A 11 14.18 -9.48 -10.11
C PRO A 11 12.81 -10.03 -10.42
N GLU A 12 12.57 -11.26 -10.01
CA GLU A 12 11.28 -11.87 -10.16
C GLU A 12 10.28 -11.14 -9.28
N GLU A 13 9.07 -10.96 -9.75
CA GLU A 13 8.06 -10.22 -9.01
C GLU A 13 7.09 -11.12 -8.27
N VAL A 14 6.79 -10.76 -7.03
CA VAL A 14 5.72 -11.38 -6.25
C VAL A 14 4.58 -10.37 -6.26
N GLN A 15 3.48 -10.72 -6.86
CA GLN A 15 2.38 -9.78 -7.05
C GLN A 15 1.48 -9.70 -5.82
N TYR A 16 0.96 -8.53 -5.53
CA TYR A 16 -0.02 -8.32 -4.47
C TYR A 16 -1.11 -7.39 -4.97
N THR A 17 -2.21 -7.33 -4.24
CA THR A 17 -3.31 -6.41 -4.55
C THR A 17 -3.57 -5.55 -3.33
N ILE A 18 -4.25 -4.43 -3.52
CA ILE A 18 -4.69 -3.56 -2.43
C ILE A 18 -6.20 -3.44 -2.50
N ASN A 19 -6.87 -3.76 -1.41
CA ASN A 19 -8.31 -3.58 -1.30
C ASN A 19 -8.59 -3.20 0.14
N MET A 20 -8.92 -1.95 0.37
CA MET A 20 -9.17 -1.43 1.71
C MET A 20 -10.26 -0.38 1.71
N THR A 21 -10.88 -0.20 2.87
CA THR A 21 -11.83 0.86 3.12
C THR A 21 -11.34 1.62 4.34
N TYR A 22 -11.38 2.94 4.30
CA TYR A 22 -10.98 3.76 5.43
C TYR A 22 -12.12 4.68 5.81
N TYR A 23 -12.09 5.14 7.05
CA TYR A 23 -13.12 6.02 7.60
C TYR A 23 -12.46 7.23 8.22
N ILE A 24 -13.18 8.34 8.26
CA ILE A 24 -12.69 9.59 8.85
C ILE A 24 -13.57 9.90 10.06
N ASN A 25 -12.96 10.37 11.14
CA ASN A 25 -13.69 10.74 12.33
C ASN A 25 -14.59 11.93 12.00
N ARG A 26 -15.84 11.88 12.44
CA ARG A 26 -16.80 12.95 12.17
C ARG A 26 -16.31 14.30 12.71
N SER A 27 -15.54 14.31 13.77
CA SER A 27 -14.95 15.55 14.29
C SER A 27 -13.96 16.18 13.31
N ASP A 28 -13.48 15.42 12.31
CA ASP A 28 -12.55 15.92 11.29
C ASP A 28 -13.27 16.20 9.98
N SER A 29 -14.59 16.30 9.99
CA SER A 29 -15.37 16.46 8.75
C SER A 29 -14.94 17.66 7.92
N ALA A 30 -14.51 18.74 8.56
CA ALA A 30 -14.04 19.93 7.83
C ALA A 30 -12.74 19.64 7.05
N LYS A 31 -12.00 18.61 7.42
CA LYS A 31 -10.74 18.26 6.77
C LYS A 31 -10.89 17.01 5.90
N ALA A 32 -12.12 16.50 5.73
CA ALA A 32 -12.34 15.21 5.06
C ALA A 32 -11.73 15.16 3.67
N VAL A 33 -11.90 16.20 2.88
CA VAL A 33 -11.36 16.24 1.51
C VAL A 33 -9.83 16.22 1.54
N THR A 34 -9.22 16.96 2.45
CA THR A 34 -7.77 17.00 2.61
C THR A 34 -7.25 15.64 3.05
N ILE A 35 -7.96 14.99 3.98
CA ILE A 35 -7.54 13.66 4.46
C ILE A 35 -7.66 12.63 3.34
N GLN A 36 -8.72 12.70 2.53
CA GLN A 36 -8.87 11.79 1.40
C GLN A 36 -7.70 11.92 0.42
N ALA A 37 -7.28 13.14 0.14
CA ALA A 37 -6.13 13.38 -0.73
C ALA A 37 -4.84 12.84 -0.09
N ALA A 38 -4.69 13.01 1.21
CA ALA A 38 -3.51 12.51 1.94
C ALA A 38 -3.49 10.98 1.96
N VAL A 39 -4.66 10.33 2.06
CA VAL A 39 -4.74 8.87 2.00
C VAL A 39 -4.35 8.37 0.61
N ALA A 40 -4.82 9.04 -0.44
CA ALA A 40 -4.44 8.67 -1.79
C ALA A 40 -2.92 8.75 -1.98
N GLN A 41 -2.30 9.80 -1.44
CA GLN A 41 -0.86 9.95 -1.51
C GLN A 41 -0.15 8.87 -0.68
N ALA A 42 -0.70 8.53 0.49
CA ALA A 42 -0.12 7.49 1.33
C ALA A 42 -0.08 6.14 0.61
N VAL A 43 -1.13 5.82 -0.17
CA VAL A 43 -1.17 4.59 -0.95
C VAL A 43 -0.08 4.61 -2.03
N GLU A 44 0.10 5.75 -2.70
CA GLU A 44 1.15 5.86 -3.71
C GLU A 44 2.54 5.70 -3.06
N ASP A 45 2.73 6.32 -1.90
CA ASP A 45 3.99 6.21 -1.17
C ASP A 45 4.26 4.78 -0.72
N TYR A 46 3.21 4.07 -0.30
CA TYR A 46 3.33 2.66 0.09
C TYR A 46 3.80 1.80 -1.10
N LYS A 47 3.27 2.04 -2.29
CA LYS A 47 3.66 1.27 -3.47
C LYS A 47 5.15 1.40 -3.73
N VAL A 48 5.69 2.59 -3.56
CA VAL A 48 7.11 2.84 -3.74
C VAL A 48 7.92 2.16 -2.63
N TRP A 49 7.48 2.33 -1.38
CA TRP A 49 8.17 1.72 -0.24
C TRP A 49 8.21 0.20 -0.35
N GLN A 50 7.08 -0.41 -0.74
CA GLN A 50 6.95 -1.85 -0.78
C GLN A 50 7.83 -2.49 -1.86
N ARG A 51 8.18 -1.75 -2.87
CA ARG A 51 8.90 -2.30 -4.02
C ARG A 51 10.40 -2.54 -3.78
N ALA A 52 10.87 -2.54 -2.59
CA ALA A 52 12.27 -2.85 -2.29
C ALA A 52 12.53 -4.36 -2.41
N ILE A 53 13.70 -4.71 -2.94
CA ILE A 53 14.08 -6.12 -3.09
C ILE A 53 14.16 -6.78 -1.72
N GLY A 54 13.56 -7.96 -1.61
CA GLY A 54 13.58 -8.74 -0.36
C GLY A 54 12.67 -8.24 0.73
N ARG A 55 11.87 -7.21 0.45
CA ARG A 55 10.97 -6.67 1.46
C ARG A 55 9.66 -7.44 1.43
N ASP A 56 9.28 -8.01 2.57
CA ASP A 56 8.02 -8.74 2.68
C ASP A 56 6.84 -7.81 2.42
N ILE A 57 5.78 -8.35 1.88
CA ILE A 57 4.55 -7.60 1.66
C ILE A 57 3.92 -7.37 3.04
N ASN A 58 3.89 -6.11 3.47
CA ASN A 58 3.52 -5.76 4.83
C ASN A 58 2.28 -4.86 4.85
N PRO A 59 1.10 -5.44 5.09
CA PRO A 59 -0.12 -4.65 5.17
C PRO A 59 -0.13 -3.68 6.35
N SER A 60 0.56 -4.01 7.44
CA SER A 60 0.61 -3.11 8.60
C SER A 60 1.27 -1.79 8.27
N LYS A 61 2.23 -1.78 7.36
CA LYS A 61 2.87 -0.54 6.95
C LYS A 61 1.86 0.35 6.20
N LEU A 62 1.03 -0.24 5.35
CA LEU A 62 0.02 0.51 4.62
C LEU A 62 -1.01 1.09 5.59
N VAL A 63 -1.47 0.30 6.56
CA VAL A 63 -2.41 0.77 7.57
C VAL A 63 -1.81 1.95 8.34
N ALA A 64 -0.54 1.83 8.75
CA ALA A 64 0.13 2.89 9.49
C ALA A 64 0.19 4.18 8.67
N MET A 65 0.52 4.08 7.39
CA MET A 65 0.62 5.25 6.52
C MET A 65 -0.73 5.92 6.32
N VAL A 66 -1.79 5.12 6.17
CA VAL A 66 -3.15 5.65 6.00
C VAL A 66 -3.64 6.30 7.30
N MET A 67 -3.35 5.69 8.44
CA MET A 67 -3.71 6.27 9.73
C MET A 67 -2.97 7.60 9.97
N GLU A 68 -1.72 7.65 9.55
CA GLU A 68 -0.94 8.85 9.69
C GLU A 68 -1.46 9.97 8.78
N ALA A 69 -2.10 9.64 7.68
CA ALA A 69 -2.71 10.59 6.77
C ALA A 69 -3.98 11.24 7.35
N GLY A 70 -4.50 10.66 8.41
CA GLY A 70 -5.65 11.22 9.12
C GLY A 70 -6.87 10.32 9.22
N ALA A 71 -6.81 9.09 8.75
CA ALA A 71 -7.93 8.17 8.84
C ALA A 71 -8.19 7.76 10.28
N LYS A 72 -9.46 7.52 10.61
CA LYS A 72 -9.83 7.04 11.94
C LYS A 72 -9.58 5.55 12.07
N ARG A 73 -9.93 4.79 11.07
CA ARG A 73 -9.67 3.34 11.04
C ARG A 73 -9.67 2.83 9.61
N VAL A 74 -9.07 1.67 9.43
CA VAL A 74 -8.95 1.03 8.13
C VAL A 74 -9.40 -0.41 8.26
N THR A 75 -10.23 -0.86 7.31
CA THR A 75 -10.50 -2.29 7.15
C THR A 75 -9.84 -2.73 5.86
N MET A 76 -9.09 -3.82 5.93
CA MET A 76 -8.28 -4.22 4.79
C MET A 76 -8.46 -5.70 4.50
N THR A 77 -8.80 -6.04 3.26
CA THR A 77 -8.88 -7.42 2.83
C THR A 77 -7.63 -7.84 2.07
N ALA A 78 -6.90 -6.90 1.52
CA ALA A 78 -5.64 -7.14 0.80
C ALA A 78 -4.76 -5.91 0.92
N PRO A 79 -3.47 -6.06 0.99
CA PRO A 79 -2.71 -7.31 0.92
C PRO A 79 -2.72 -8.06 2.24
N THR A 80 -2.32 -9.32 2.19
CA THR A 80 -2.04 -10.09 3.40
C THR A 80 -0.53 -10.18 3.53
N TYR A 81 -0.04 -10.37 4.75
CA TYR A 81 1.40 -10.48 4.95
C TYR A 81 1.93 -11.66 4.13
N THR A 82 2.95 -11.41 3.34
CA THR A 82 3.53 -12.42 2.47
C THR A 82 5.05 -12.26 2.49
N ALA A 83 5.75 -13.33 2.80
CA ALA A 83 7.20 -13.30 2.78
C ALA A 83 7.69 -13.23 1.32
N VAL A 84 8.69 -12.38 1.09
CA VAL A 84 9.26 -12.18 -0.24
C VAL A 84 10.73 -12.62 -0.16
N ALA A 85 11.13 -13.51 -1.05
CA ALA A 85 12.51 -14.02 -1.06
C ALA A 85 13.51 -12.85 -1.23
N PRO A 86 14.72 -12.99 -0.68
CA PRO A 86 15.71 -11.91 -0.72
C PRO A 86 16.09 -11.42 -2.12
N THR A 87 15.82 -12.24 -3.15
CA THR A 87 16.16 -11.88 -4.53
C THR A 87 14.95 -11.41 -5.33
N LYS A 88 13.78 -11.33 -4.69
CA LYS A 88 12.52 -10.95 -5.38
C LYS A 88 12.05 -9.60 -4.92
N VAL A 89 11.14 -9.04 -5.68
CA VAL A 89 10.54 -7.73 -5.37
C VAL A 89 9.03 -7.87 -5.48
N SER A 90 8.30 -7.15 -4.64
CA SER A 90 6.84 -7.13 -4.74
C SER A 90 6.38 -6.10 -5.76
N ALA A 91 5.27 -6.37 -6.40
CA ALA A 91 4.68 -5.46 -7.39
C ALA A 91 3.16 -5.49 -7.29
N LEU A 92 2.55 -4.33 -7.36
CA LEU A 92 1.09 -4.23 -7.33
C LEU A 92 0.52 -4.79 -8.63
N GLN A 93 -0.46 -5.69 -8.50
CA GLN A 93 -1.14 -6.25 -9.64
C GLN A 93 -2.44 -5.46 -9.87
N GLY A 94 -2.53 -4.81 -11.00
CA GLY A 94 -3.70 -3.99 -11.30
C GLY A 94 -3.70 -2.69 -10.52
N GLU A 95 -4.88 -2.18 -10.22
CA GLU A 95 -5.04 -0.94 -9.50
C GLU A 95 -5.44 -1.17 -8.06
N ALA A 96 -5.02 -0.29 -7.18
CA ALA A 96 -5.42 -0.33 -5.78
C ALA A 96 -6.90 0.03 -5.67
N THR A 97 -7.65 -0.75 -4.93
CA THR A 97 -9.04 -0.43 -4.60
C THR A 97 -9.05 0.18 -3.20
N VAL A 98 -9.22 1.49 -3.16
CA VAL A 98 -9.23 2.25 -1.92
C VAL A 98 -10.55 2.97 -1.83
N THR A 99 -11.37 2.58 -0.86
CA THR A 99 -12.74 3.10 -0.73
C THR A 99 -12.83 3.99 0.50
N TYR A 100 -13.43 5.16 0.33
CA TYR A 100 -13.76 6.02 1.47
C TYR A 100 -15.10 5.56 2.03
N GLY A 101 -15.09 5.05 3.24
CA GLY A 101 -16.29 4.49 3.88
C GLY A 101 -17.20 5.52 4.53
N GLY A 102 -16.75 6.77 4.63
CA GLY A 102 -17.55 7.85 5.20
C GLY A 102 -17.07 8.30 6.57
N LEU A 103 -17.83 9.21 7.17
CA LEU A 103 -17.54 9.71 8.50
C LEU A 103 -18.07 8.75 9.54
N GLU A 104 -17.34 8.62 10.63
CA GLU A 104 -17.75 7.79 11.76
C GLU A 104 -17.59 8.57 13.04
N ASP A 105 -18.47 8.30 14.00
CA ASP A 105 -18.33 8.88 15.32
C ASP A 105 -17.25 8.11 16.07
N ASP A 106 -16.57 8.82 16.92
CA ASP A 106 -15.48 8.25 17.69
C ASP A 106 -15.99 7.30 18.79
#